data_484374c4b93e14830094869a3a613548
#
_entry.id   484374c4b93e14830094869a3a613548
#
_cell.length_a   1.000
_cell.length_b   1.000
_cell.length_c   1.000
_cell.angle_alpha   90.00
_cell.angle_beta   90.00
_cell.angle_gamma   90.00
#
_symmetry.space_group_name_H-M   'P 1'
#
loop_
_entity.id
_entity.type
_entity.pdbx_description
1 polymer ?
#
loop_
_entity_poly.entity_id
_entity_poly.type
_entity_poly.pdbx_seq_one_letter_code
_entity_poly.pdbx_strand_id
1 'polypeptide(L)'
;GLINHNRVSLHAFDGAGLSSLRTLRGKRRTREMGSWLLDLKAGEGDVGGGFTDTMKTLATARQGRGVLVILSDFMEPSGIDEGLRFLGGRGDEVICLQVLAPEEVDPAAAGLAGDLRLRDVEGHGDVEVTVTPALLRAYRERLDEHCGRLRSDCVRRGMRHLTVHTSTDIESVLVESMRQRGIVR
;
A
#
# COMPACT_ATOMS: atom_id res chain seq x y z
N GLY A 1 14.74 -2.74 11.56
CA GLY A 1 15.70 -2.56 10.47
C GLY A 1 16.94 -1.81 10.92
N LEU A 2 16.93 -0.48 10.99
CA LEU A 2 18.12 0.36 11.28
C LEU A 2 18.77 0.08 12.63
N ILE A 3 17.99 -0.24 13.65
CA ILE A 3 18.50 -0.55 15.00
C ILE A 3 19.42 -1.78 14.97
N ASN A 4 19.09 -2.76 14.18
CA ASN A 4 19.84 -4.02 14.02
C ASN A 4 20.92 -3.93 12.91
N HIS A 5 21.33 -2.72 12.55
CA HIS A 5 22.31 -2.46 11.49
C HIS A 5 21.97 -3.03 10.11
N ASN A 6 20.71 -3.38 9.86
CA ASN A 6 20.26 -3.75 8.54
C ASN A 6 20.31 -2.54 7.58
N ARG A 7 20.46 -2.83 6.31
CA ARG A 7 20.30 -1.83 5.25
C ARG A 7 18.82 -1.61 5.01
N VAL A 8 18.38 -0.36 5.02
CA VAL A 8 17.00 0.04 4.77
C VAL A 8 16.96 1.05 3.64
N SER A 9 16.15 0.82 2.64
CA SER A 9 15.83 1.78 1.58
C SER A 9 14.35 2.09 1.65
N LEU A 10 13.99 3.34 1.40
CA LEU A 10 12.60 3.77 1.26
C LEU A 10 12.35 4.16 -0.19
N HIS A 11 11.18 3.82 -0.64
CA HIS A 11 10.69 4.16 -1.96
C HIS A 11 9.25 4.64 -1.82
N ALA A 12 8.96 5.81 -2.34
CA ALA A 12 7.61 6.34 -2.46
C ALA A 12 7.28 6.44 -3.95
N PHE A 13 6.08 6.06 -4.31
CA PHE A 13 5.61 6.12 -5.69
C PHE A 13 4.18 6.69 -5.73
N ASP A 14 3.91 7.41 -6.78
CA ASP A 14 2.62 7.99 -7.11
C ASP A 14 2.50 8.12 -8.63
N GLY A 15 1.45 8.78 -9.12
CA GLY A 15 1.26 9.06 -10.54
C GLY A 15 2.39 9.88 -11.19
N ALA A 16 3.19 10.61 -10.40
CA ALA A 16 4.33 11.40 -10.90
C ALA A 16 5.64 10.60 -11.00
N GLY A 17 5.73 9.42 -10.36
CA GLY A 17 6.88 8.54 -10.46
C GLY A 17 7.37 7.93 -9.15
N LEU A 18 8.64 7.54 -9.14
CA LEU A 18 9.30 6.85 -8.04
C LEU A 18 10.35 7.74 -7.39
N SER A 19 10.12 8.13 -6.13
CA SER A 19 11.09 8.79 -5.27
C SER A 19 11.80 7.77 -4.40
N SER A 20 13.10 7.91 -4.20
CA SER A 20 13.88 6.94 -3.44
C SER A 20 14.86 7.59 -2.48
N LEU A 21 14.82 7.17 -1.23
CA LEU A 21 15.87 7.45 -0.28
C LEU A 21 16.93 6.34 -0.36
N ARG A 22 18.17 6.75 -0.55
CA ARG A 22 19.32 5.82 -0.63
C ARG A 22 19.41 4.94 0.61
N THR A 23 19.97 3.77 0.44
CA THR A 23 20.15 2.78 1.50
C THR A 23 20.82 3.38 2.73
N LEU A 24 20.11 3.36 3.84
CA LEU A 24 20.56 3.81 5.15
C LEU A 24 21.00 2.62 6.01
N ARG A 25 21.92 2.86 6.95
CA ARG A 25 22.35 1.87 7.94
C ARG A 25 22.64 2.54 9.28
N GLY A 26 22.16 1.91 10.35
CA GLY A 26 22.41 2.33 11.73
C GLY A 26 21.39 3.33 12.29
N LYS A 27 21.21 3.26 13.61
CA LYS A 27 20.20 4.02 14.37
C LYS A 27 20.25 5.54 14.16
N ARG A 28 21.44 6.10 13.97
CA ARG A 28 21.62 7.55 13.79
C ARG A 28 20.92 8.10 12.53
N ARG A 29 20.63 7.24 11.55
CA ARG A 29 19.98 7.62 10.29
C ARG A 29 18.44 7.65 10.37
N THR A 30 17.85 7.31 11.52
CA THR A 30 16.40 7.34 11.71
C THR A 30 15.82 8.73 11.50
N ARG A 31 16.54 9.79 11.94
CA ARG A 31 16.08 11.18 11.74
C ARG A 31 16.01 11.54 10.25
N GLU A 32 17.02 11.18 9.48
CA GLU A 32 17.05 11.41 8.03
C GLU A 32 15.90 10.71 7.32
N MET A 33 15.61 9.46 7.71
CA MET A 33 14.46 8.72 7.20
C MET A 33 13.14 9.40 7.55
N GLY A 34 13.00 9.87 8.80
CA GLY A 34 11.81 10.59 9.25
C GLY A 34 11.62 11.93 8.51
N SER A 35 12.68 12.72 8.34
CA SER A 35 12.60 13.96 7.59
C SER A 35 12.20 13.72 6.14
N TRP A 36 12.79 12.73 5.48
CA TRP A 36 12.45 12.40 4.11
C TRP A 36 10.97 12.01 3.95
N LEU A 37 10.42 11.22 4.90
CA LEU A 37 9.00 10.85 4.90
C LEU A 37 8.08 12.05 5.09
N LEU A 38 8.46 13.01 5.95
CA LEU A 38 7.68 14.22 6.19
C LEU A 38 7.72 15.21 5.02
N ASP A 39 8.79 15.17 4.23
CA ASP A 39 8.96 16.03 3.05
C ASP A 39 8.28 15.45 1.79
N LEU A 40 7.77 14.21 1.85
CA LEU A 40 7.03 13.62 0.75
C LEU A 40 5.75 14.41 0.50
N LYS A 41 5.54 14.76 -0.74
CA LYS A 41 4.29 15.37 -1.23
C LYS A 41 3.65 14.39 -2.19
N ALA A 42 2.35 14.20 -2.08
CA ALA A 42 1.59 13.51 -3.09
C ALA A 42 1.74 14.28 -4.41
N GLY A 43 2.12 13.60 -5.46
CA GLY A 43 2.28 14.21 -6.78
C GLY A 43 0.93 14.60 -7.36
N GLU A 44 0.87 15.81 -7.89
CA GLU A 44 -0.19 16.20 -8.80
C GLU A 44 0.28 15.79 -10.20
N GLY A 45 -0.14 14.64 -10.73
CA GLY A 45 0.31 14.34 -12.08
C GLY A 45 -0.12 13.00 -12.67
N ASP A 46 -0.54 13.11 -13.89
CA ASP A 46 -1.04 12.07 -14.78
C ASP A 46 0.10 11.32 -15.53
N VAL A 47 1.32 11.35 -15.06
CA VAL A 47 2.49 10.85 -15.82
C VAL A 47 3.49 10.14 -14.93
N GLY A 48 3.11 8.98 -14.48
CA GLY A 48 4.06 8.04 -13.89
C GLY A 48 3.67 6.63 -14.27
N GLY A 49 4.61 5.75 -14.41
CA GLY A 49 4.32 4.35 -14.58
C GLY A 49 3.51 3.87 -13.37
N GLY A 50 2.35 3.26 -13.60
CA GLY A 50 1.50 2.72 -12.55
C GLY A 50 2.21 1.71 -11.67
N PHE A 51 1.47 1.06 -10.80
CA PHE A 51 2.00 0.05 -9.86
C PHE A 51 2.94 -0.97 -10.53
N THR A 52 2.56 -1.46 -11.72
CA THR A 52 3.37 -2.43 -12.49
C THR A 52 4.78 -1.93 -12.80
N ASP A 53 4.90 -0.72 -13.35
CA ASP A 53 6.20 -0.18 -13.77
C ASP A 53 7.09 0.13 -12.56
N THR A 54 6.49 0.60 -11.48
CA THR A 54 7.19 0.81 -10.21
C THR A 54 7.73 -0.50 -9.66
N MET A 55 6.91 -1.56 -9.60
CA MET A 55 7.35 -2.87 -9.10
C MET A 55 8.43 -3.48 -10.00
N LYS A 56 8.33 -3.32 -11.31
CA LYS A 56 9.36 -3.74 -12.28
C LYS A 56 10.68 -3.01 -12.06
N THR A 57 10.61 -1.69 -11.86
CA THR A 57 11.79 -0.86 -11.57
C THR A 57 12.45 -1.29 -10.26
N LEU A 58 11.67 -1.46 -9.19
CA LEU A 58 12.18 -1.94 -7.91
C LEU A 58 12.77 -3.34 -8.02
N ALA A 59 12.12 -4.24 -8.75
CA ALA A 59 12.63 -5.59 -8.95
C ALA A 59 13.99 -5.61 -9.67
N THR A 60 14.22 -4.71 -10.64
CA THR A 60 15.47 -4.63 -11.38
C THR A 60 16.57 -3.90 -10.61
N ALA A 61 16.24 -2.85 -9.87
CA ALA A 61 17.21 -2.03 -9.13
C ALA A 61 17.77 -2.72 -7.88
N ARG A 62 17.05 -3.68 -7.30
CA ARG A 62 17.45 -4.32 -6.03
C ARG A 62 18.55 -5.35 -6.24
N GLN A 63 19.55 -5.28 -5.37
CA GLN A 63 20.65 -6.25 -5.31
C GLN A 63 20.55 -7.08 -4.00
N GLY A 64 20.64 -8.40 -4.14
CA GLY A 64 20.57 -9.32 -3.01
C GLY A 64 19.16 -9.64 -2.55
N ARG A 65 19.07 -10.52 -1.54
CA ARG A 65 17.82 -10.95 -0.91
C ARG A 65 17.53 -10.10 0.33
N GLY A 66 16.26 -9.87 0.60
CA GLY A 66 15.83 -9.11 1.76
C GLY A 66 14.34 -9.20 2.01
N VAL A 67 13.86 -8.31 2.87
CA VAL A 67 12.43 -8.12 3.11
C VAL A 67 11.98 -6.89 2.35
N LEU A 68 10.92 -7.03 1.56
CA LEU A 68 10.25 -5.94 0.88
C LEU A 68 8.86 -5.78 1.50
N VAL A 69 8.61 -4.59 2.06
CA VAL A 69 7.29 -4.23 2.59
C VAL A 69 6.67 -3.21 1.64
N ILE A 70 5.49 -3.52 1.13
CA ILE A 70 4.70 -2.64 0.28
C ILE A 70 3.52 -2.16 1.11
N LEU A 71 3.38 -0.83 1.23
CA LEU A 71 2.24 -0.19 1.88
C LEU A 71 1.44 0.52 0.79
N SER A 72 0.20 0.12 0.60
CA SER A 72 -0.72 0.68 -0.39
C SER A 72 -2.15 0.29 -0.02
N ASP A 73 -3.14 1.00 -0.51
CA ASP A 73 -4.53 0.54 -0.54
C ASP A 73 -4.76 -0.56 -1.58
N PHE A 74 -3.86 -0.66 -2.57
CA PHE A 74 -3.95 -1.56 -3.74
C PHE A 74 -5.25 -1.34 -4.53
N MET A 75 -5.73 -0.09 -4.61
CA MET A 75 -6.97 0.25 -5.32
C MET A 75 -6.74 0.62 -6.79
N GLU A 76 -5.55 0.44 -7.32
CA GLU A 76 -5.30 0.66 -8.74
C GLU A 76 -6.23 -0.17 -9.62
N PRO A 77 -6.81 0.42 -10.68
CA PRO A 77 -7.77 -0.27 -11.56
C PRO A 77 -7.19 -1.51 -12.26
N SER A 78 -5.87 -1.51 -12.49
CA SER A 78 -5.18 -2.60 -13.20
C SER A 78 -3.70 -2.68 -12.82
N GLY A 79 -3.07 -3.80 -13.14
CA GLY A 79 -1.60 -3.93 -13.04
C GLY A 79 -1.09 -4.48 -11.70
N ILE A 80 -1.90 -4.58 -10.65
CA ILE A 80 -1.46 -5.08 -9.34
C ILE A 80 -0.92 -6.52 -9.47
N ASP A 81 -1.67 -7.41 -10.13
CA ASP A 81 -1.27 -8.81 -10.33
C ASP A 81 0.06 -8.92 -11.09
N GLU A 82 0.21 -8.13 -12.14
CA GLU A 82 1.43 -8.08 -12.94
C GLU A 82 2.60 -7.50 -12.16
N GLY A 83 2.39 -6.40 -11.43
CA GLY A 83 3.41 -5.78 -10.59
C GLY A 83 3.92 -6.74 -9.50
N LEU A 84 3.02 -7.43 -8.80
CA LEU A 84 3.39 -8.44 -7.81
C LEU A 84 4.16 -9.61 -8.45
N ARG A 85 3.88 -9.98 -9.70
CA ARG A 85 4.61 -11.03 -10.41
C ARG A 85 6.09 -10.70 -10.58
N PHE A 86 6.45 -9.43 -10.83
CA PHE A 86 7.86 -9.01 -10.93
C PHE A 86 8.63 -9.19 -9.63
N LEU A 87 7.96 -9.14 -8.49
CA LEU A 87 8.59 -9.33 -7.18
C LEU A 87 8.70 -10.81 -6.78
N GLY A 88 7.88 -11.67 -7.38
CA GLY A 88 7.93 -13.11 -7.14
C GLY A 88 9.19 -13.76 -7.69
N GLY A 89 9.63 -14.85 -7.08
CA GLY A 89 10.71 -15.69 -7.61
C GLY A 89 12.14 -15.19 -7.36
N ARG A 90 12.33 -14.00 -6.79
CA ARG A 90 13.66 -13.45 -6.49
C ARG A 90 14.26 -13.95 -5.17
N GLY A 91 13.47 -14.65 -4.36
CA GLY A 91 13.85 -15.14 -3.04
C GLY A 91 13.82 -14.04 -1.96
N ASP A 92 13.19 -12.92 -2.24
CA ASP A 92 12.83 -11.91 -1.24
C ASP A 92 11.61 -12.36 -0.46
N GLU A 93 11.53 -11.97 0.81
CA GLU A 93 10.31 -12.03 1.59
C GLU A 93 9.47 -10.78 1.28
N VAL A 94 8.35 -10.96 0.58
CA VAL A 94 7.47 -9.85 0.22
C VAL A 94 6.26 -9.82 1.14
N ILE A 95 5.99 -8.64 1.70
CA ILE A 95 4.89 -8.37 2.62
C ILE A 95 4.07 -7.24 2.04
N CYS A 96 2.81 -7.52 1.71
CA CYS A 96 1.85 -6.52 1.25
C CYS A 96 0.99 -6.10 2.45
N LEU A 97 1.12 -4.85 2.88
CA LEU A 97 0.27 -4.22 3.87
C LEU A 97 -0.77 -3.39 3.12
N GLN A 98 -1.99 -3.92 3.04
CA GLN A 98 -3.12 -3.19 2.50
C GLN A 98 -3.65 -2.24 3.57
N VAL A 99 -3.55 -0.95 3.33
CA VAL A 99 -3.95 0.10 4.27
C VAL A 99 -5.26 0.71 3.79
N LEU A 100 -6.31 0.58 4.60
CA LEU A 100 -7.65 1.08 4.27
C LEU A 100 -8.12 2.03 5.36
N ALA A 101 -8.80 3.11 4.97
CA ALA A 101 -9.49 3.98 5.90
C ALA A 101 -10.83 3.36 6.34
N PRO A 102 -11.33 3.65 7.56
CA PRO A 102 -12.64 3.18 7.98
C PRO A 102 -13.76 3.58 7.04
N GLU A 103 -13.67 4.76 6.43
CA GLU A 103 -14.61 5.30 5.47
C GLU A 103 -14.64 4.50 4.16
N GLU A 104 -13.51 3.92 3.78
CA GLU A 104 -13.41 3.03 2.61
C GLU A 104 -14.02 1.65 2.91
N VAL A 105 -13.87 1.18 4.15
CA VAL A 105 -14.41 -0.12 4.56
C VAL A 105 -15.92 -0.05 4.81
N ASP A 106 -16.38 0.99 5.49
CA ASP A 106 -17.80 1.23 5.78
C ASP A 106 -18.20 2.69 5.56
N PRO A 107 -18.47 3.09 4.31
CA PRO A 107 -18.90 4.45 4.01
C PRO A 107 -20.19 4.85 4.73
N ALA A 108 -21.07 3.90 5.03
CA ALA A 108 -22.32 4.17 5.74
C ALA A 108 -22.07 4.54 7.21
N ALA A 109 -21.16 3.84 7.89
CA ALA A 109 -20.77 4.15 9.27
C ALA A 109 -20.05 5.51 9.36
N ALA A 110 -19.38 5.93 8.29
CA ALA A 110 -18.77 7.26 8.15
C ALA A 110 -19.79 8.38 7.87
N GLY A 111 -21.08 8.04 7.78
CA GLY A 111 -22.15 9.03 7.55
C GLY A 111 -22.30 9.45 6.08
N LEU A 112 -21.70 8.74 5.15
CA LEU A 112 -21.85 9.00 3.72
C LEU A 112 -23.22 8.49 3.26
N ALA A 113 -24.16 9.42 3.03
CA ALA A 113 -25.53 9.13 2.62
C ALA A 113 -26.10 10.28 1.79
N GLY A 114 -27.07 9.96 0.93
CA GLY A 114 -27.74 10.96 0.07
C GLY A 114 -26.92 11.37 -1.14
N ASP A 115 -27.14 12.57 -1.63
CA ASP A 115 -26.45 13.10 -2.80
C ASP A 115 -25.09 13.65 -2.39
N LEU A 116 -24.03 13.06 -2.90
CA LEU A 116 -22.65 13.41 -2.63
C LEU A 116 -21.94 13.79 -3.93
N ARG A 117 -21.09 14.79 -3.83
CA ARG A 117 -20.09 15.09 -4.87
C ARG A 117 -18.75 14.54 -4.41
N LEU A 118 -18.34 13.46 -5.03
CA LEU A 118 -17.03 12.85 -4.81
C LEU A 118 -16.02 13.59 -5.66
N ARG A 119 -14.99 14.10 -5.00
CA ARG A 119 -13.85 14.74 -5.67
C ARG A 119 -12.70 13.79 -5.69
N ASP A 120 -12.22 13.47 -6.88
CA ASP A 120 -10.99 12.71 -7.04
C ASP A 120 -9.79 13.59 -6.72
N VAL A 121 -9.01 13.20 -5.73
CA VAL A 121 -7.77 13.90 -5.33
C VAL A 121 -6.65 13.71 -6.35
N GLU A 122 -6.74 12.66 -7.18
CA GLU A 122 -5.76 12.34 -8.23
C GLU A 122 -6.07 13.01 -9.58
N GLY A 123 -7.14 13.83 -9.63
CA GLY A 123 -7.41 14.71 -10.78
C GLY A 123 -8.27 14.13 -11.90
N HIS A 124 -8.88 12.95 -11.72
CA HIS A 124 -9.74 12.32 -12.75
C HIS A 124 -11.15 12.93 -12.84
N GLY A 125 -11.43 13.96 -12.05
CA GLY A 125 -12.69 14.71 -12.09
C GLY A 125 -13.60 14.46 -10.89
N ASP A 126 -14.69 15.24 -10.85
CA ASP A 126 -15.71 15.13 -9.82
C ASP A 126 -16.85 14.23 -10.32
N VAL A 127 -17.38 13.40 -9.45
CA VAL A 127 -18.54 12.54 -9.75
C VAL A 127 -19.65 12.83 -8.74
N GLU A 128 -20.85 13.12 -9.24
CA GLU A 128 -22.05 13.22 -8.42
C GLU A 128 -22.66 11.83 -8.27
N VAL A 129 -22.86 11.41 -7.03
CA VAL A 129 -23.38 10.08 -6.70
C VAL A 129 -24.46 10.19 -5.64
N THR A 130 -25.61 9.58 -5.90
CA THR A 130 -26.64 9.37 -4.87
C THR A 130 -26.33 8.09 -4.12
N VAL A 131 -25.91 8.22 -2.87
CA VAL A 131 -25.59 7.06 -2.02
C VAL A 131 -26.87 6.39 -1.53
N THR A 132 -27.16 5.23 -2.09
CA THR A 132 -28.30 4.40 -1.72
C THR A 132 -27.84 3.15 -0.96
N PRO A 133 -28.73 2.50 -0.17
CA PRO A 133 -28.40 1.22 0.46
C PRO A 133 -27.97 0.12 -0.52
N ALA A 134 -28.54 0.16 -1.74
CA ALA A 134 -28.16 -0.79 -2.80
C ALA A 134 -26.73 -0.54 -3.31
N LEU A 135 -26.37 0.73 -3.52
CA LEU A 135 -25.02 1.12 -3.91
C LEU A 135 -23.98 0.73 -2.85
N LEU A 136 -24.30 0.97 -1.57
CA LEU A 136 -23.41 0.60 -0.45
C LEU A 136 -23.18 -0.91 -0.36
N ARG A 137 -24.22 -1.72 -0.59
CA ARG A 137 -24.07 -3.19 -0.65
C ARG A 137 -23.17 -3.60 -1.80
N ALA A 138 -23.44 -3.11 -3.01
CA ALA A 138 -22.63 -3.40 -4.19
C ALA A 138 -21.16 -2.95 -4.01
N TYR A 139 -20.93 -1.83 -3.36
CA TYR A 139 -19.59 -1.36 -3.03
C TYR A 139 -18.86 -2.33 -2.09
N ARG A 140 -19.51 -2.74 -0.99
CA ARG A 140 -18.91 -3.69 -0.03
C ARG A 140 -18.59 -5.03 -0.69
N GLU A 141 -19.51 -5.57 -1.49
CA GLU A 141 -19.26 -6.82 -2.22
C GLU A 141 -18.04 -6.71 -3.14
N ARG A 142 -17.89 -5.60 -3.86
CA ARG A 142 -16.73 -5.36 -4.72
C ARG A 142 -15.43 -5.17 -3.94
N LEU A 143 -15.50 -4.49 -2.80
CA LEU A 143 -14.33 -4.32 -1.92
C LEU A 143 -13.88 -5.67 -1.37
N ASP A 144 -14.80 -6.48 -0.87
CA ASP A 144 -14.52 -7.82 -0.35
C ASP A 144 -13.93 -8.73 -1.43
N GLU A 145 -14.49 -8.72 -2.64
CA GLU A 145 -13.94 -9.45 -3.77
C GLU A 145 -12.53 -8.99 -4.14
N HIS A 146 -12.29 -7.67 -4.14
CA HIS A 146 -10.98 -7.10 -4.44
C HIS A 146 -9.95 -7.53 -3.39
N CYS A 147 -10.24 -7.35 -2.11
CA CYS A 147 -9.38 -7.76 -1.01
C CYS A 147 -9.13 -9.28 -1.01
N GLY A 148 -10.16 -10.07 -1.32
CA GLY A 148 -10.05 -11.52 -1.44
C GLY A 148 -9.14 -11.95 -2.60
N ARG A 149 -9.24 -11.29 -3.75
CA ARG A 149 -8.36 -11.53 -4.91
C ARG A 149 -6.91 -11.16 -4.58
N LEU A 150 -6.66 -9.97 -4.04
CA LEU A 150 -5.32 -9.54 -3.64
C LEU A 150 -4.67 -10.53 -2.67
N ARG A 151 -5.41 -10.95 -1.64
CA ARG A 151 -4.94 -11.94 -0.68
C ARG A 151 -4.56 -13.26 -1.36
N SER A 152 -5.43 -13.76 -2.24
CA SER A 152 -5.20 -15.00 -2.98
C SER A 152 -3.98 -14.90 -3.89
N ASP A 153 -3.80 -13.76 -4.54
CA ASP A 153 -2.66 -13.47 -5.41
C ASP A 153 -1.34 -13.43 -4.64
N CYS A 154 -1.32 -12.82 -3.47
CA CYS A 154 -0.18 -12.81 -2.57
C CYS A 154 0.18 -14.25 -2.12
N VAL A 155 -0.80 -15.01 -1.65
CA VAL A 155 -0.59 -16.40 -1.18
C VAL A 155 -0.05 -17.29 -2.30
N ARG A 156 -0.61 -17.23 -3.51
CA ARG A 156 -0.11 -18.02 -4.66
C ARG A 156 1.34 -17.74 -5.00
N ARG A 157 1.84 -16.55 -4.68
CA ARG A 157 3.23 -16.11 -4.93
C ARG A 157 4.15 -16.30 -3.74
N GLY A 158 3.65 -16.90 -2.64
CA GLY A 158 4.42 -17.05 -1.40
C GLY A 158 4.67 -15.72 -0.69
N MET A 159 3.89 -14.70 -0.98
CA MET A 159 3.92 -13.38 -0.33
C MET A 159 2.97 -13.37 0.87
N ARG A 160 3.27 -12.53 1.86
CA ARG A 160 2.38 -12.31 2.99
C ARG A 160 1.48 -11.11 2.71
N HIS A 161 0.22 -11.21 3.10
CA HIS A 161 -0.76 -10.13 3.00
C HIS A 161 -1.38 -9.86 4.35
N LEU A 162 -1.50 -8.60 4.69
CA LEU A 162 -2.16 -8.11 5.89
C LEU A 162 -2.96 -6.85 5.53
N THR A 163 -4.24 -6.83 5.89
CA THR A 163 -5.06 -5.62 5.86
C THR A 163 -4.94 -4.89 7.19
N VAL A 164 -4.73 -3.59 7.13
CA VAL A 164 -4.58 -2.69 8.27
C VAL A 164 -5.54 -1.52 8.07
N HIS A 165 -6.26 -1.15 9.12
CA HIS A 165 -7.10 0.05 9.09
C HIS A 165 -6.32 1.24 9.64
N THR A 166 -6.46 2.40 9.02
CA THR A 166 -5.77 3.64 9.47
C THR A 166 -6.14 4.06 10.89
N SER A 167 -7.30 3.62 11.38
CA SER A 167 -7.75 3.82 12.76
C SER A 167 -7.11 2.86 13.77
N THR A 168 -6.40 1.82 13.32
CA THR A 168 -5.77 0.86 14.21
C THR A 168 -4.50 1.45 14.80
N ASP A 169 -4.34 1.33 16.12
CA ASP A 169 -3.11 1.75 16.77
C ASP A 169 -1.89 1.00 16.21
N ILE A 170 -0.83 1.74 15.90
CA ILE A 170 0.36 1.20 15.24
C ILE A 170 1.09 0.16 16.10
N GLU A 171 1.05 0.28 17.44
CA GLU A 171 1.65 -0.71 18.32
C GLU A 171 0.90 -2.04 18.22
N SER A 172 -0.45 -2.01 18.17
CA SER A 172 -1.28 -3.19 17.95
C SER A 172 -0.98 -3.84 16.59
N VAL A 173 -0.82 -3.05 15.54
CA VAL A 173 -0.43 -3.57 14.21
C VAL A 173 0.93 -4.27 14.28
N LEU A 174 1.93 -3.64 14.89
CA LEU A 174 3.29 -4.17 14.94
C LEU A 174 3.41 -5.39 15.87
N VAL A 175 2.80 -5.33 17.07
CA VAL A 175 2.96 -6.36 18.10
C VAL A 175 2.03 -7.54 17.87
N GLU A 176 0.75 -7.28 17.62
CA GLU A 176 -0.25 -8.36 17.51
C GLU A 176 -0.29 -8.94 16.09
N SER A 177 -0.50 -8.08 15.09
CA SER A 177 -0.76 -8.57 13.74
C SER A 177 0.52 -9.05 13.04
N MET A 178 1.62 -8.34 13.18
CA MET A 178 2.86 -8.70 12.48
C MET A 178 3.63 -9.79 13.22
N ARG A 179 3.62 -9.80 14.56
CA ARG A 179 4.32 -10.82 15.37
C ARG A 179 3.60 -12.16 15.32
N GLN A 180 2.27 -12.19 15.49
CA GLN A 180 1.48 -13.42 15.42
C GLN A 180 1.57 -14.09 14.04
N ARG A 181 1.72 -13.30 12.99
CA ARG A 181 1.91 -13.80 11.61
C ARG A 181 3.37 -14.07 11.26
N GLY A 182 4.29 -13.97 12.23
CA GLY A 182 5.72 -14.21 12.04
C GLY A 182 6.40 -13.23 11.08
N ILE A 183 5.83 -12.04 10.90
CA ILE A 183 6.37 -10.97 10.04
C ILE A 183 7.50 -10.22 10.76
N VAL A 184 7.37 -10.05 12.07
CA VAL A 184 8.37 -9.44 12.95
C VAL A 184 8.68 -10.39 14.09
N ARG A 185 9.96 -10.53 14.46
CA ARG A 185 10.45 -11.28 15.61
C ARG A 185 10.72 -10.38 16.79
#